data_d55b88eb56c10ec4f26507d9a170b877
#
_entry.id   d55b88eb56c10ec4f26507d9a170b877
#
_cell.length_a   1.000
_cell.length_b   1.000
_cell.length_c   1.000
_cell.angle_alpha   90.00
_cell.angle_beta   90.00
_cell.angle_gamma   90.00
#
_symmetry.space_group_name_H-M   'P 1'
#
loop_
_entity.id
_entity.type
_entity.pdbx_description
1 polymer ?
#
loop_
_entity_poly.entity_id
_entity_poly.type
_entity_poly.pdbx_seq_one_letter_code
_entity_poly.pdbx_strand_id
1 'polypeptide(L)'
;MITAPASRLPVTVVTGFLGAGKSTLLRQLLLSSGLRLAVLVNEFGEVGIDGDLIRSCGFCPEEELDGRVVELANGCLCCTVQDEFLPVMQQLLQRADQLDGIVVETSGLALPLPLVQAFRWPEIRTRTRVTGVVTVVDGEALSNGSVVADPAALEAQRAADPSLDHLSDINSLFDDQLGAADLVLMSRADCLSEEAIQALQSRLSGQLRHGVSVLPMARGNVPAALLMGLDRPEEDEHHHDHDHDHDHHHHDHSHVAMDSVSLNWQGITSKAQLESLLPALIADHGLLRLKGRAWLPGKSHPLQIQAVGPRLECWFDSNSRLERPSSDGLELVALGLSLDASGVQEQLKGGLA
;
A
#
# COMPACT_ATOMS: atom_id res chain seq x y z
N MET A 1 26.73 -23.77 2.97
CA MET A 1 25.49 -23.78 2.19
C MET A 1 25.11 -22.33 1.97
N ILE A 2 25.15 -21.85 0.74
CA ILE A 2 24.66 -20.50 0.41
C ILE A 2 23.14 -20.66 0.36
N THR A 3 22.44 -20.23 1.40
CA THR A 3 20.99 -20.13 1.40
C THR A 3 20.61 -19.13 0.31
N ALA A 4 19.75 -19.54 -0.62
CA ALA A 4 19.22 -18.64 -1.62
C ALA A 4 18.60 -17.40 -0.91
N PRO A 5 18.80 -16.19 -1.42
CA PRO A 5 18.24 -15.00 -0.80
C PRO A 5 16.71 -15.13 -0.77
N ALA A 6 16.12 -14.98 0.40
CA ALA A 6 14.66 -14.94 0.56
C ALA A 6 14.08 -13.87 -0.36
N SER A 7 12.82 -14.04 -0.80
CA SER A 7 12.13 -13.00 -1.58
C SER A 7 12.13 -11.69 -0.76
N ARG A 8 12.32 -10.55 -1.44
CA ARG A 8 12.32 -9.25 -0.76
C ARG A 8 10.96 -8.98 -0.11
N LEU A 9 10.97 -8.65 1.18
CA LEU A 9 9.75 -8.29 1.91
C LEU A 9 9.09 -7.05 1.28
N PRO A 10 7.79 -7.10 0.98
CA PRO A 10 7.05 -5.94 0.54
C PRO A 10 6.91 -4.92 1.69
N VAL A 11 7.06 -3.65 1.36
CA VAL A 11 6.90 -2.53 2.29
C VAL A 11 5.88 -1.55 1.73
N THR A 12 4.85 -1.27 2.50
CA THR A 12 3.88 -0.21 2.20
C THR A 12 4.12 0.97 3.13
N VAL A 13 4.29 2.15 2.56
CA VAL A 13 4.41 3.40 3.32
C VAL A 13 3.03 4.05 3.39
N VAL A 14 2.56 4.33 4.60
CA VAL A 14 1.28 5.02 4.87
C VAL A 14 1.58 6.41 5.39
N THR A 15 1.10 7.44 4.71
CA THR A 15 1.26 8.85 5.06
C THR A 15 -0.08 9.58 5.07
N GLY A 16 -0.09 10.82 5.50
CA GLY A 16 -1.28 11.68 5.60
C GLY A 16 -1.29 12.45 6.92
N PHE A 17 -2.02 13.55 6.98
CA PHE A 17 -2.06 14.42 8.16
C PHE A 17 -2.59 13.74 9.42
N LEU A 18 -2.35 14.40 10.57
CA LEU A 18 -2.91 14.00 11.85
C LEU A 18 -4.45 13.92 11.76
N GLY A 19 -5.03 12.83 12.30
CA GLY A 19 -6.46 12.60 12.26
C GLY A 19 -7.03 12.17 10.91
N ALA A 20 -6.22 12.03 9.86
CA ALA A 20 -6.69 11.57 8.54
C ALA A 20 -7.19 10.12 8.51
N GLY A 21 -6.93 9.32 9.55
CA GLY A 21 -7.43 7.94 9.64
C GLY A 21 -6.38 6.86 9.37
N LYS A 22 -5.09 7.19 9.38
CA LYS A 22 -3.98 6.24 9.18
C LYS A 22 -4.01 5.08 10.16
N SER A 23 -4.05 5.37 11.46
CA SER A 23 -4.07 4.35 12.52
C SER A 23 -5.34 3.48 12.46
N THR A 24 -6.48 4.04 12.04
CA THR A 24 -7.72 3.27 11.79
C THR A 24 -7.53 2.29 10.64
N LEU A 25 -6.88 2.72 9.54
CA LEU A 25 -6.53 1.86 8.42
C LEU A 25 -5.60 0.72 8.86
N LEU A 26 -4.54 1.05 9.61
CA LEU A 26 -3.57 0.06 10.09
C LEU A 26 -4.22 -0.97 11.01
N ARG A 27 -5.04 -0.51 11.95
CA ARG A 27 -5.79 -1.40 12.84
C ARG A 27 -6.68 -2.35 12.05
N GLN A 28 -7.45 -1.83 11.09
CA GLN A 28 -8.33 -2.65 10.27
C GLN A 28 -7.53 -3.66 9.43
N LEU A 29 -6.41 -3.23 8.84
CA LEU A 29 -5.51 -4.11 8.09
C LEU A 29 -4.98 -5.26 8.96
N LEU A 30 -4.51 -4.97 10.17
CA LEU A 30 -4.00 -5.98 11.10
C LEU A 30 -5.08 -6.99 11.52
N LEU A 31 -6.32 -6.52 11.73
CA LEU A 31 -7.43 -7.37 12.16
C LEU A 31 -7.98 -8.26 11.03
N SER A 32 -8.05 -7.73 9.80
CA SER A 32 -8.79 -8.38 8.71
C SER A 32 -7.90 -9.12 7.70
N SER A 33 -6.61 -8.77 7.61
CA SER A 33 -5.76 -9.30 6.54
C SER A 33 -5.36 -10.77 6.73
N GLY A 34 -5.26 -11.24 7.97
CA GLY A 34 -4.65 -12.53 8.31
C GLY A 34 -3.17 -12.65 7.94
N LEU A 35 -2.51 -11.54 7.55
CA LEU A 35 -1.09 -11.48 7.23
C LEU A 35 -0.26 -11.23 8.48
N ARG A 36 0.96 -11.74 8.48
CA ARG A 36 1.97 -11.49 9.52
C ARG A 36 2.72 -10.22 9.15
N LEU A 37 2.21 -9.08 9.58
CA LEU A 37 2.77 -7.77 9.27
C LEU A 37 3.57 -7.21 10.42
N ALA A 38 4.74 -6.65 10.13
CA ALA A 38 5.41 -5.73 11.03
C ALA A 38 4.93 -4.32 10.74
N VAL A 39 4.57 -3.58 11.79
CA VAL A 39 4.15 -2.18 11.67
C VAL A 39 5.16 -1.30 12.39
N LEU A 40 5.77 -0.38 11.64
CA LEU A 40 6.59 0.69 12.20
C LEU A 40 5.73 1.95 12.25
N VAL A 41 5.55 2.48 13.45
CA VAL A 41 4.83 3.75 13.65
C VAL A 41 5.86 4.81 14.00
N ASN A 42 5.87 5.89 13.22
CA ASN A 42 6.70 7.06 13.48
C ASN A 42 5.81 8.18 13.99
N GLU A 43 5.62 8.25 15.30
CA GLU A 43 4.83 9.28 15.94
C GLU A 43 5.70 10.22 16.79
N PHE A 44 5.35 11.50 16.74
CA PHE A 44 5.97 12.54 17.57
C PHE A 44 5.19 12.70 18.86
N GLY A 45 5.78 12.28 20.01
CA GLY A 45 5.16 12.44 21.33
C GLY A 45 5.53 11.37 22.34
N GLU A 46 5.49 11.70 23.63
CA GLU A 46 5.96 10.87 24.74
C GLU A 46 5.15 9.58 25.00
N VAL A 47 3.99 9.41 24.40
CA VAL A 47 3.19 8.16 24.48
C VAL A 47 2.38 8.01 23.20
N GLY A 48 2.76 7.07 22.35
CA GLY A 48 1.97 6.71 21.19
C GLY A 48 0.61 6.14 21.60
N ILE A 49 -0.40 7.00 21.69
CA ILE A 49 -1.81 6.57 21.94
C ILE A 49 -2.22 5.53 20.88
N ASP A 50 -1.62 5.62 19.70
CA ASP A 50 -1.87 4.70 18.59
C ASP A 50 -1.16 3.35 18.76
N GLY A 51 0.01 3.32 19.38
CA GLY A 51 0.68 2.05 19.74
C GLY A 51 -0.14 1.23 20.74
N ASP A 52 -0.75 1.87 21.73
CA ASP A 52 -1.64 1.20 22.68
C ASP A 52 -2.96 0.75 22.02
N LEU A 53 -3.47 1.49 21.04
CA LEU A 53 -4.63 1.09 20.25
C LEU A 53 -4.32 -0.13 19.35
N ILE A 54 -3.13 -0.20 18.79
CA ILE A 54 -2.67 -1.35 18.01
C ILE A 54 -2.38 -2.53 18.94
N ARG A 55 -1.77 -2.31 20.11
CA ARG A 55 -1.55 -3.32 21.16
C ARG A 55 -2.84 -3.84 21.77
N SER A 56 -3.87 -3.00 21.92
CA SER A 56 -5.16 -3.38 22.50
C SER A 56 -6.10 -4.13 21.54
N CYS A 57 -5.62 -4.59 20.40
CA CYS A 57 -6.40 -5.36 19.41
C CYS A 57 -7.03 -6.66 19.96
N GLY A 58 -6.67 -7.10 21.18
CA GLY A 58 -7.34 -8.20 21.89
C GLY A 58 -7.30 -9.58 21.21
N PHE A 59 -6.76 -9.68 20.02
CA PHE A 59 -6.68 -10.90 19.20
C PHE A 59 -5.29 -11.49 19.08
N CYS A 60 -4.24 -10.76 19.45
CA CYS A 60 -2.90 -11.31 19.55
C CYS A 60 -2.56 -11.48 21.02
N PRO A 61 -2.03 -12.64 21.48
CA PRO A 61 -1.47 -12.78 22.82
C PRO A 61 -0.40 -11.69 23.04
N GLU A 62 -0.35 -11.09 24.22
CA GLU A 62 0.61 -10.02 24.55
C GLU A 62 2.06 -10.42 24.22
N GLU A 63 2.40 -11.70 24.32
CA GLU A 63 3.70 -12.28 23.97
C GLU A 63 4.03 -12.27 22.45
N GLU A 64 2.99 -12.19 21.57
CA GLU A 64 3.18 -12.11 20.12
C GLU A 64 3.18 -10.65 19.60
N LEU A 65 2.66 -9.70 20.35
CA LEU A 65 2.63 -8.26 19.98
C LEU A 65 4.02 -7.62 20.06
N ASP A 66 4.86 -8.03 21.02
CA ASP A 66 6.21 -7.50 21.23
C ASP A 66 7.18 -7.65 20.03
N GLY A 67 6.78 -8.38 19.00
CA GLY A 67 7.58 -8.55 17.79
C GLY A 67 6.96 -8.00 16.50
N ARG A 68 5.70 -7.55 16.55
CA ARG A 68 4.94 -7.11 15.35
C ARG A 68 4.78 -5.60 15.23
N VAL A 69 4.71 -4.90 16.35
CA VAL A 69 4.63 -3.43 16.38
C VAL A 69 5.91 -2.89 16.97
N VAL A 70 6.62 -2.11 16.20
CA VAL A 70 7.85 -1.44 16.64
C VAL A 70 7.61 0.06 16.54
N GLU A 71 7.56 0.69 17.71
CA GLU A 71 7.52 2.15 17.81
C GLU A 71 8.96 2.69 17.65
N LEU A 72 9.12 3.69 16.80
CA LEU A 72 10.35 4.46 16.73
C LEU A 72 10.24 5.59 17.76
N ALA A 73 11.02 5.49 18.83
CA ALA A 73 11.08 6.54 19.83
C ALA A 73 11.83 7.75 19.28
N ASN A 74 11.25 8.94 19.45
CA ASN A 74 11.86 10.24 19.24
C ASN A 74 12.11 10.72 17.80
N GLY A 75 11.20 11.47 17.27
CA GLY A 75 11.47 12.46 16.24
C GLY A 75 11.10 12.08 14.81
N CYS A 76 10.95 13.11 14.02
CA CYS A 76 10.66 13.01 12.60
C CYS A 76 11.74 12.19 11.89
N LEU A 77 11.32 11.14 11.21
CA LEU A 77 12.18 10.23 10.43
C LEU A 77 13.06 10.97 9.40
N CYS A 78 12.79 12.25 9.11
CA CYS A 78 13.54 13.02 8.12
C CYS A 78 14.93 13.49 8.62
N CYS A 79 15.15 13.64 9.94
CA CYS A 79 16.42 14.14 10.49
C CYS A 79 17.25 13.03 11.17
N THR A 80 16.63 11.99 11.71
CA THR A 80 17.30 10.89 12.46
C THR A 80 17.17 9.53 11.80
N VAL A 81 16.73 9.48 10.53
CA VAL A 81 16.47 8.23 9.78
C VAL A 81 17.64 7.24 9.87
N GLN A 82 18.88 7.73 9.86
CA GLN A 82 20.03 6.86 9.80
C GLN A 82 20.34 6.18 11.15
N ASP A 83 20.14 6.91 12.24
CA ASP A 83 20.56 6.46 13.57
C ASP A 83 19.54 5.54 14.25
N GLU A 84 18.23 5.74 13.99
CA GLU A 84 17.16 4.97 14.62
C GLU A 84 16.52 3.94 13.67
N PHE A 85 16.24 4.33 12.42
CA PHE A 85 15.56 3.49 11.45
C PHE A 85 16.37 2.26 11.04
N LEU A 86 17.67 2.42 10.76
CA LEU A 86 18.52 1.32 10.30
C LEU A 86 18.65 0.18 11.33
N PRO A 87 18.92 0.44 12.62
CA PRO A 87 18.98 -0.61 13.65
C PRO A 87 17.64 -1.37 13.77
N VAL A 88 16.52 -0.66 13.76
CA VAL A 88 15.19 -1.28 13.82
C VAL A 88 14.92 -2.16 12.61
N MET A 89 15.21 -1.64 11.41
CA MET A 89 15.07 -2.43 10.18
C MET A 89 15.96 -3.67 10.20
N GLN A 90 17.18 -3.58 10.71
CA GLN A 90 18.07 -4.73 10.84
C GLN A 90 17.50 -5.80 11.79
N GLN A 91 16.87 -5.42 12.91
CA GLN A 91 16.19 -6.34 13.81
C GLN A 91 14.98 -7.01 13.14
N LEU A 92 14.12 -6.24 12.46
CA LEU A 92 13.00 -6.79 11.72
C LEU A 92 13.45 -7.78 10.64
N LEU A 93 14.50 -7.44 9.92
CA LEU A 93 15.05 -8.29 8.87
C LEU A 93 15.66 -9.60 9.38
N GLN A 94 16.03 -9.71 10.66
CA GLN A 94 16.41 -10.98 11.26
C GLN A 94 15.25 -11.98 11.33
N ARG A 95 14.01 -11.48 11.37
CA ARG A 95 12.76 -12.25 11.41
C ARG A 95 12.00 -12.23 10.09
N ALA A 96 12.65 -11.87 8.99
CA ALA A 96 12.02 -11.68 7.69
C ALA A 96 11.28 -12.91 7.16
N ASP A 97 11.70 -14.11 7.55
CA ASP A 97 11.06 -15.39 7.23
C ASP A 97 9.73 -15.63 7.97
N GLN A 98 9.49 -14.87 9.04
CA GLN A 98 8.26 -14.92 9.82
C GLN A 98 7.24 -13.85 9.40
N LEU A 99 7.62 -12.95 8.48
CA LEU A 99 6.81 -11.82 8.06
C LEU A 99 6.36 -11.97 6.60
N ASP A 100 5.14 -11.56 6.34
CA ASP A 100 4.59 -11.46 4.98
C ASP A 100 4.82 -10.05 4.40
N GLY A 101 4.98 -9.03 5.26
CA GLY A 101 5.27 -7.66 4.83
C GLY A 101 5.52 -6.69 5.98
N ILE A 102 5.87 -5.47 5.61
CA ILE A 102 6.10 -4.35 6.54
C ILE A 102 5.20 -3.20 6.14
N VAL A 103 4.57 -2.57 7.12
CA VAL A 103 3.87 -1.29 6.94
C VAL A 103 4.59 -0.23 7.75
N VAL A 104 4.88 0.90 7.14
CA VAL A 104 5.52 2.02 7.84
C VAL A 104 4.58 3.21 7.80
N GLU A 105 4.11 3.63 8.96
CA GLU A 105 3.34 4.85 9.13
C GLU A 105 4.28 6.03 9.36
N THR A 106 4.12 7.10 8.58
CA THR A 106 4.83 8.36 8.83
C THR A 106 4.04 9.24 9.79
N SER A 107 4.74 10.11 10.53
CA SER A 107 4.06 11.17 11.27
C SER A 107 3.23 12.05 10.33
N GLY A 108 2.21 12.70 10.88
CA GLY A 108 1.28 13.51 10.09
C GLY A 108 1.94 14.66 9.32
N LEU A 109 3.10 15.11 9.77
CA LEU A 109 3.85 16.22 9.18
C LEU A 109 5.07 15.76 8.36
N ALA A 110 5.35 14.46 8.32
CA ALA A 110 6.51 13.94 7.61
C ALA A 110 6.26 13.80 6.11
N LEU A 111 7.31 14.09 5.34
CA LEU A 111 7.35 13.75 3.92
C LEU A 111 7.70 12.28 3.74
N PRO A 112 6.98 11.52 2.91
CA PRO A 112 7.25 10.09 2.72
C PRO A 112 8.51 9.81 1.88
N LEU A 113 8.95 10.74 1.05
CA LEU A 113 10.07 10.52 0.13
C LEU A 113 11.40 10.17 0.82
N PRO A 114 11.85 10.84 1.91
CA PRO A 114 13.06 10.48 2.62
C PRO A 114 13.03 9.03 3.12
N LEU A 115 11.88 8.58 3.64
CA LEU A 115 11.68 7.20 4.07
C LEU A 115 11.78 6.21 2.90
N VAL A 116 11.12 6.50 1.77
CA VAL A 116 11.22 5.68 0.55
C VAL A 116 12.68 5.59 0.06
N GLN A 117 13.46 6.66 0.20
CA GLN A 117 14.88 6.66 -0.14
C GLN A 117 15.71 5.80 0.83
N ALA A 118 15.39 5.79 2.13
CA ALA A 118 16.06 4.96 3.12
C ALA A 118 15.93 3.45 2.81
N PHE A 119 14.81 3.02 2.25
CA PHE A 119 14.65 1.64 1.77
C PHE A 119 15.56 1.28 0.59
N ARG A 120 16.22 2.24 -0.06
CA ARG A 120 17.23 2.01 -1.11
C ARG A 120 18.65 1.85 -0.57
N TRP A 121 18.87 2.00 0.73
CA TRP A 121 20.21 1.80 1.32
C TRP A 121 20.69 0.37 1.14
N PRO A 122 22.00 0.17 0.94
CA PRO A 122 22.57 -1.15 0.62
C PRO A 122 22.19 -2.24 1.61
N GLU A 123 22.09 -1.88 2.90
CA GLU A 123 21.80 -2.78 4.02
C GLU A 123 20.37 -3.33 3.99
N ILE A 124 19.45 -2.59 3.38
CA ILE A 124 18.00 -2.88 3.40
C ILE A 124 17.50 -3.33 2.03
N ARG A 125 17.91 -2.67 0.95
CA ARG A 125 17.35 -2.83 -0.42
C ARG A 125 17.38 -4.24 -0.98
N THR A 126 18.31 -5.06 -0.50
CA THR A 126 18.46 -6.46 -0.96
C THR A 126 17.41 -7.38 -0.35
N ARG A 127 16.79 -6.97 0.75
CA ARG A 127 15.84 -7.76 1.54
C ARG A 127 14.42 -7.18 1.58
N THR A 128 14.25 -5.94 1.17
CA THR A 128 12.95 -5.25 1.12
C THR A 128 12.69 -4.64 -0.25
N ARG A 129 11.43 -4.30 -0.52
CA ARG A 129 11.00 -3.48 -1.65
C ARG A 129 9.79 -2.64 -1.24
N VAL A 130 9.81 -1.36 -1.55
CA VAL A 130 8.65 -0.48 -1.34
C VAL A 130 7.62 -0.79 -2.42
N THR A 131 6.48 -1.34 -2.02
CA THR A 131 5.39 -1.71 -2.94
C THR A 131 4.51 -0.53 -3.30
N GLY A 132 4.38 0.46 -2.40
CA GLY A 132 3.60 1.66 -2.66
C GLY A 132 3.66 2.67 -1.52
N VAL A 133 3.34 3.91 -1.85
CA VAL A 133 3.06 5.01 -0.92
C VAL A 133 1.56 5.25 -0.95
N VAL A 134 0.91 5.03 0.19
CA VAL A 134 -0.52 5.23 0.38
C VAL A 134 -0.73 6.50 1.19
N THR A 135 -1.34 7.50 0.60
CA THR A 135 -1.67 8.76 1.28
C THR A 135 -3.12 8.74 1.75
N VAL A 136 -3.33 8.89 3.04
CA VAL A 136 -4.68 8.97 3.63
C VAL A 136 -5.06 10.44 3.78
N VAL A 137 -6.21 10.82 3.23
CA VAL A 137 -6.76 12.18 3.34
C VAL A 137 -8.12 12.13 4.04
N ASP A 138 -8.42 13.16 4.80
CA ASP A 138 -9.70 13.29 5.50
C ASP A 138 -10.77 13.86 4.54
N GLY A 139 -11.69 13.01 4.09
CA GLY A 139 -12.75 13.41 3.16
C GLY A 139 -13.72 14.43 3.76
N GLU A 140 -14.05 14.31 5.04
CA GLU A 140 -14.95 15.24 5.72
C GLU A 140 -14.29 16.63 5.87
N ALA A 141 -13.04 16.70 6.30
CA ALA A 141 -12.29 17.92 6.37
C ALA A 141 -12.16 18.60 5.00
N LEU A 142 -11.82 17.81 3.95
CA LEU A 142 -11.72 18.30 2.58
C LEU A 142 -13.05 18.84 2.04
N SER A 143 -14.18 18.23 2.38
CA SER A 143 -15.51 18.71 1.98
C SER A 143 -15.86 20.03 2.65
N ASN A 144 -15.32 20.29 3.85
CA ASN A 144 -15.45 21.54 4.60
C ASN A 144 -14.38 22.59 4.21
N GLY A 145 -13.56 22.33 3.19
CA GLY A 145 -12.54 23.26 2.68
C GLY A 145 -11.24 23.29 3.49
N SER A 146 -11.01 22.31 4.37
CA SER A 146 -9.78 22.16 5.15
C SER A 146 -9.04 20.89 4.74
N VAL A 147 -7.71 20.88 4.78
CA VAL A 147 -6.89 19.67 4.56
C VAL A 147 -6.77 18.81 5.82
N VAL A 148 -7.20 19.32 6.98
CA VAL A 148 -7.16 18.63 8.28
C VAL A 148 -8.44 18.88 9.05
N ALA A 149 -8.84 17.92 9.90
CA ALA A 149 -10.03 18.03 10.75
C ALA A 149 -9.83 19.04 11.89
N ASP A 150 -8.61 19.10 12.46
CA ASP A 150 -8.25 19.98 13.57
C ASP A 150 -6.97 20.80 13.26
N PRO A 151 -7.12 22.00 12.68
CA PRO A 151 -5.99 22.89 12.39
C PRO A 151 -5.22 23.31 13.65
N ALA A 152 -5.89 23.44 14.80
CA ALA A 152 -5.26 23.87 16.04
C ALA A 152 -4.35 22.76 16.61
N ALA A 153 -4.81 21.51 16.58
CA ALA A 153 -3.99 20.37 16.97
C ALA A 153 -2.78 20.20 16.05
N LEU A 154 -2.95 20.41 14.74
CA LEU A 154 -1.86 20.35 13.78
C LEU A 154 -0.81 21.45 14.05
N GLU A 155 -1.23 22.67 14.33
CA GLU A 155 -0.30 23.76 14.62
C GLU A 155 0.43 23.52 15.96
N ALA A 156 -0.25 22.97 16.97
CA ALA A 156 0.38 22.57 18.22
C ALA A 156 1.45 21.49 17.99
N GLN A 157 1.18 20.51 17.14
CA GLN A 157 2.15 19.47 16.76
C GLN A 157 3.36 20.09 16.02
N ARG A 158 3.12 21.01 15.07
CA ARG A 158 4.21 21.73 14.39
C ARG A 158 5.10 22.49 15.38
N ALA A 159 4.49 23.21 16.31
CA ALA A 159 5.24 23.99 17.31
C ALA A 159 6.06 23.10 18.25
N ALA A 160 5.63 21.87 18.49
CA ALA A 160 6.31 20.89 19.34
C ALA A 160 7.45 20.15 18.63
N ASP A 161 7.49 20.13 17.29
CA ASP A 161 8.51 19.43 16.52
C ASP A 161 9.65 20.36 16.08
N PRO A 162 10.82 20.35 16.74
CA PRO A 162 11.96 21.19 16.39
C PRO A 162 12.64 20.79 15.08
N SER A 163 12.33 19.65 14.52
CA SER A 163 12.91 19.12 13.27
C SER A 163 12.19 19.62 12.03
N LEU A 164 11.00 20.18 12.19
CA LEU A 164 10.22 20.70 11.08
C LEU A 164 10.70 22.10 10.68
N ASP A 165 10.79 22.31 9.38
CA ASP A 165 10.91 23.66 8.83
C ASP A 165 9.58 24.40 9.03
N HIS A 166 9.53 25.27 10.04
CA HIS A 166 8.35 26.07 10.37
C HIS A 166 7.92 27.04 9.27
N LEU A 167 8.71 27.16 8.19
CA LEU A 167 8.43 28.02 7.04
C LEU A 167 7.53 27.34 6.01
N SER A 168 7.40 26.00 6.05
CA SER A 168 6.56 25.28 5.09
C SER A 168 5.07 25.51 5.37
N ASP A 169 4.32 25.96 4.36
CA ASP A 169 2.86 26.07 4.43
C ASP A 169 2.21 24.67 4.49
N ILE A 170 1.13 24.55 5.26
CA ILE A 170 0.37 23.31 5.42
C ILE A 170 -0.12 22.79 4.07
N ASN A 171 -0.54 23.68 3.16
CA ASN A 171 -1.00 23.27 1.85
C ASN A 171 0.16 22.74 1.00
N SER A 172 1.34 23.36 1.07
CA SER A 172 2.53 22.83 0.38
C SER A 172 2.90 21.43 0.88
N LEU A 173 2.81 21.19 2.19
CA LEU A 173 3.07 19.86 2.76
C LEU A 173 2.03 18.82 2.30
N PHE A 174 0.77 19.23 2.20
CA PHE A 174 -0.30 18.39 1.65
C PHE A 174 -0.05 18.03 0.19
N ASP A 175 0.33 19.02 -0.62
CA ASP A 175 0.66 18.81 -2.03
C ASP A 175 1.87 17.89 -2.20
N ASP A 176 2.90 18.01 -1.35
CA ASP A 176 4.06 17.12 -1.35
C ASP A 176 3.70 15.68 -0.96
N GLN A 177 2.81 15.50 0.03
CA GLN A 177 2.31 14.17 0.38
C GLN A 177 1.48 13.56 -0.76
N LEU A 178 0.63 14.34 -1.42
CA LEU A 178 -0.13 13.91 -2.60
C LEU A 178 0.81 13.59 -3.78
N GLY A 179 1.83 14.43 -4.00
CA GLY A 179 2.82 14.23 -5.05
C GLY A 179 3.63 12.95 -4.92
N ALA A 180 3.81 12.44 -3.70
CA ALA A 180 4.50 11.18 -3.42
C ALA A 180 3.58 9.96 -3.51
N ALA A 181 2.25 10.14 -3.48
CA ALA A 181 1.28 9.05 -3.43
C ALA A 181 1.31 8.15 -4.67
N ASP A 182 1.18 6.85 -4.47
CA ASP A 182 0.89 5.86 -5.50
C ASP A 182 -0.60 5.44 -5.46
N LEU A 183 -1.24 5.68 -4.30
CA LEU A 183 -2.66 5.50 -4.06
C LEU A 183 -3.11 6.52 -3.01
N VAL A 184 -4.27 7.13 -3.20
CA VAL A 184 -4.90 8.00 -2.19
C VAL A 184 -6.14 7.33 -1.63
N LEU A 185 -6.24 7.27 -0.31
CA LEU A 185 -7.42 6.79 0.40
C LEU A 185 -8.13 7.97 1.05
N MET A 186 -9.36 8.24 0.66
CA MET A 186 -10.21 9.27 1.24
C MET A 186 -11.03 8.67 2.38
N SER A 187 -10.61 8.93 3.61
CA SER A 187 -11.28 8.43 4.81
C SER A 187 -12.62 9.14 5.04
N ARG A 188 -13.42 8.58 5.99
CA ARG A 188 -14.75 9.12 6.34
C ARG A 188 -15.69 9.29 5.14
N ALA A 189 -15.52 8.46 4.12
CA ALA A 189 -16.39 8.47 2.96
C ALA A 189 -17.85 8.14 3.32
N ASP A 190 -18.05 7.36 4.39
CA ASP A 190 -19.36 7.04 4.96
C ASP A 190 -20.08 8.26 5.59
N CYS A 191 -19.37 9.37 5.80
CA CYS A 191 -19.93 10.65 6.28
C CYS A 191 -20.32 11.62 5.13
N LEU A 192 -20.05 11.25 3.87
CA LEU A 192 -20.22 12.11 2.71
C LEU A 192 -21.33 11.60 1.77
N SER A 193 -21.95 12.52 1.02
CA SER A 193 -22.81 12.12 -0.09
C SER A 193 -21.98 11.66 -1.29
N GLU A 194 -22.58 10.89 -2.18
CA GLU A 194 -21.92 10.40 -3.38
C GLU A 194 -21.42 11.55 -4.29
N GLU A 195 -22.20 12.64 -4.41
CA GLU A 195 -21.82 13.83 -5.15
C GLU A 195 -20.58 14.51 -4.54
N ALA A 196 -20.52 14.57 -3.21
CA ALA A 196 -19.36 15.13 -2.49
C ALA A 196 -18.11 14.27 -2.71
N ILE A 197 -18.24 12.94 -2.66
CA ILE A 197 -17.17 12.00 -2.97
C ILE A 197 -16.64 12.22 -4.38
N GLN A 198 -17.50 12.25 -5.38
CA GLN A 198 -17.14 12.45 -6.79
C GLN A 198 -16.46 13.81 -7.03
N ALA A 199 -16.98 14.88 -6.40
CA ALA A 199 -16.39 16.21 -6.48
C ALA A 199 -14.97 16.24 -5.87
N LEU A 200 -14.76 15.60 -4.72
CA LEU A 200 -13.46 15.50 -4.08
C LEU A 200 -12.49 14.64 -4.88
N GLN A 201 -12.94 13.52 -5.42
CA GLN A 201 -12.13 12.68 -6.31
C GLN A 201 -11.65 13.47 -7.53
N SER A 202 -12.55 14.19 -8.19
CA SER A 202 -12.23 15.02 -9.36
C SER A 202 -11.23 16.13 -9.01
N ARG A 203 -11.41 16.80 -7.86
CA ARG A 203 -10.50 17.85 -7.37
C ARG A 203 -9.10 17.29 -7.07
N LEU A 204 -9.02 16.19 -6.33
CA LEU A 204 -7.75 15.56 -5.97
C LEU A 204 -7.03 15.00 -7.20
N SER A 205 -7.74 14.37 -8.13
CA SER A 205 -7.15 13.81 -9.35
C SER A 205 -6.43 14.88 -10.19
N GLY A 206 -6.89 16.14 -10.15
CA GLY A 206 -6.19 17.25 -10.80
C GLY A 206 -4.84 17.64 -10.17
N GLN A 207 -4.56 17.20 -8.96
CA GLN A 207 -3.32 17.47 -8.21
C GLN A 207 -2.37 16.27 -8.16
N LEU A 208 -2.85 15.09 -8.54
CA LEU A 208 -2.12 13.84 -8.47
C LEU A 208 -1.29 13.56 -9.72
N ARG A 209 -0.26 12.74 -9.56
CA ARG A 209 0.47 12.19 -10.69
C ARG A 209 -0.46 11.32 -11.54
N HIS A 210 -0.20 11.30 -12.83
CA HIS A 210 -0.94 10.46 -13.78
C HIS A 210 -0.93 8.99 -13.34
N GLY A 211 -2.09 8.34 -13.32
CA GLY A 211 -2.25 6.95 -12.89
C GLY A 211 -2.44 6.75 -11.37
N VAL A 212 -2.42 7.80 -10.56
CA VAL A 212 -2.78 7.71 -9.14
C VAL A 212 -4.29 7.82 -8.99
N SER A 213 -4.89 6.88 -8.28
CA SER A 213 -6.32 6.84 -8.03
C SER A 213 -6.67 7.32 -6.62
N VAL A 214 -7.87 7.89 -6.47
CA VAL A 214 -8.46 8.27 -5.18
C VAL A 214 -9.60 7.33 -4.85
N LEU A 215 -9.46 6.56 -3.77
CA LEU A 215 -10.47 5.61 -3.32
C LEU A 215 -11.19 6.11 -2.08
N PRO A 216 -12.53 6.10 -2.05
CA PRO A 216 -13.27 6.32 -0.83
C PRO A 216 -13.04 5.15 0.15
N MET A 217 -12.83 5.46 1.42
CA MET A 217 -12.58 4.50 2.49
C MET A 217 -13.51 4.78 3.66
N ALA A 218 -14.30 3.79 4.02
CA ALA A 218 -15.13 3.82 5.21
C ALA A 218 -14.47 3.04 6.35
N ARG A 219 -14.33 3.67 7.52
CA ARG A 219 -13.85 3.04 8.77
C ARG A 219 -12.52 2.26 8.63
N GLY A 220 -11.65 2.67 7.74
CA GLY A 220 -10.36 2.01 7.50
C GLY A 220 -10.43 0.70 6.70
N ASN A 221 -11.58 0.36 6.16
CA ASN A 221 -11.78 -0.89 5.44
C ASN A 221 -11.27 -0.79 4.00
N VAL A 222 -10.14 -1.44 3.74
CA VAL A 222 -9.52 -1.56 2.41
C VAL A 222 -8.95 -2.97 2.28
N PRO A 223 -9.14 -3.65 1.16
CA PRO A 223 -8.58 -4.98 0.96
C PRO A 223 -7.05 -5.01 1.09
N ALA A 224 -6.53 -5.98 1.87
CA ALA A 224 -5.10 -6.12 2.09
C ALA A 224 -4.33 -6.36 0.77
N ALA A 225 -4.94 -7.05 -0.19
CA ALA A 225 -4.38 -7.27 -1.52
C ALA A 225 -4.06 -5.95 -2.23
N LEU A 226 -4.90 -4.92 -2.07
CA LEU A 226 -4.66 -3.60 -2.63
C LEU A 226 -3.46 -2.91 -1.98
N LEU A 227 -3.35 -2.97 -0.65
CA LEU A 227 -2.28 -2.29 0.10
C LEU A 227 -0.94 -3.01 -0.01
N MET A 228 -0.94 -4.32 0.24
CA MET A 228 0.29 -5.10 0.37
C MET A 228 0.71 -5.86 -0.90
N GLY A 229 -0.23 -6.09 -1.83
CA GLY A 229 -0.02 -6.95 -3.00
C GLY A 229 0.17 -8.41 -2.67
N LEU A 230 -0.33 -8.82 -1.54
CA LEU A 230 -0.30 -10.18 -1.07
C LEU A 230 -1.73 -10.71 -1.12
N ASP A 231 -1.95 -11.75 -1.90
CA ASP A 231 -3.19 -12.50 -1.85
C ASP A 231 -3.08 -13.49 -0.70
N ARG A 232 -4.16 -13.65 0.07
CA ARG A 232 -4.29 -14.84 0.92
C ARG A 232 -4.16 -16.06 0.01
N PRO A 233 -3.44 -17.14 0.40
CA PRO A 233 -3.71 -18.44 -0.18
C PRO A 233 -5.21 -18.68 0.00
N GLU A 234 -5.94 -18.94 -1.08
CA GLU A 234 -7.30 -19.46 -0.97
C GLU A 234 -7.19 -20.75 -0.17
N GLU A 235 -7.57 -20.73 1.10
CA GLU A 235 -7.93 -21.94 1.81
C GLU A 235 -9.15 -22.45 1.04
N ASP A 236 -9.04 -23.63 0.44
CA ASP A 236 -10.14 -24.32 -0.22
C ASP A 236 -11.34 -24.28 0.73
N GLU A 237 -12.28 -23.38 0.51
CA GLU A 237 -13.58 -23.45 1.12
C GLU A 237 -14.29 -24.67 0.53
N HIS A 238 -14.08 -25.80 1.18
CA HIS A 238 -14.95 -26.94 0.99
C HIS A 238 -16.36 -26.50 1.37
N HIS A 239 -17.18 -26.22 0.37
CA HIS A 239 -18.62 -26.11 0.51
C HIS A 239 -19.16 -27.34 1.24
N HIS A 240 -19.39 -27.21 2.54
CA HIS A 240 -20.33 -28.04 3.24
C HIS A 240 -21.70 -27.37 3.10
N ASP A 241 -22.51 -27.92 2.18
CA ASP A 241 -23.95 -27.70 2.15
C ASP A 241 -24.53 -28.08 3.51
N HIS A 242 -24.85 -27.11 4.31
CA HIS A 242 -25.78 -27.25 5.44
C HIS A 242 -26.84 -26.17 5.28
N ASP A 243 -28.02 -26.60 4.81
CA ASP A 243 -29.27 -25.88 4.95
C ASP A 243 -29.53 -25.56 6.42
N HIS A 244 -29.38 -24.31 6.82
CA HIS A 244 -30.00 -23.75 8.00
C HIS A 244 -30.47 -22.33 7.68
N ASP A 245 -31.81 -22.21 7.54
CA ASP A 245 -32.54 -20.95 7.61
C ASP A 245 -32.22 -20.21 8.94
N HIS A 246 -31.43 -19.16 8.84
CA HIS A 246 -31.35 -18.13 9.85
C HIS A 246 -31.39 -16.74 9.20
N ASP A 247 -32.47 -16.01 9.48
CA ASP A 247 -32.61 -14.58 9.23
C ASP A 247 -31.42 -13.82 9.80
N HIS A 248 -30.42 -13.51 8.99
CA HIS A 248 -29.36 -12.60 9.33
C HIS A 248 -29.67 -11.23 8.71
N HIS A 249 -29.94 -10.28 9.59
CA HIS A 249 -29.90 -8.87 9.25
C HIS A 249 -28.55 -8.55 8.61
N HIS A 250 -28.56 -8.36 7.29
CA HIS A 250 -27.44 -7.83 6.54
C HIS A 250 -27.18 -6.41 7.04
N HIS A 251 -26.16 -6.24 7.88
CA HIS A 251 -25.51 -4.94 8.01
C HIS A 251 -24.79 -4.69 6.68
N ASP A 252 -25.30 -3.74 5.93
CA ASP A 252 -24.76 -3.23 4.67
C ASP A 252 -23.38 -2.60 4.95
N HIS A 253 -22.33 -3.43 4.95
CA HIS A 253 -20.96 -2.95 4.94
C HIS A 253 -20.68 -2.54 3.51
N SER A 254 -20.61 -1.24 3.24
CA SER A 254 -20.22 -0.72 1.94
C SER A 254 -18.77 -1.11 1.65
N HIS A 255 -18.58 -2.34 1.15
CA HIS A 255 -17.31 -2.76 0.59
C HIS A 255 -17.16 -2.03 -0.76
N VAL A 256 -16.06 -1.36 -0.95
CA VAL A 256 -15.70 -0.88 -2.28
C VAL A 256 -15.56 -2.14 -3.15
N ALA A 257 -16.55 -2.38 -4.02
CA ALA A 257 -16.51 -3.52 -4.93
C ALA A 257 -15.34 -3.31 -5.89
N MET A 258 -14.38 -4.23 -5.86
CA MET A 258 -13.22 -4.22 -6.76
C MET A 258 -13.38 -5.34 -7.79
N ASP A 259 -13.14 -4.98 -9.04
CA ASP A 259 -13.06 -5.93 -10.12
C ASP A 259 -11.65 -6.51 -10.22
N SER A 260 -11.59 -7.79 -10.55
CA SER A 260 -10.34 -8.50 -10.84
C SER A 260 -10.38 -9.04 -12.27
N VAL A 261 -9.34 -8.76 -13.03
CA VAL A 261 -9.21 -9.20 -14.42
C VAL A 261 -7.91 -9.96 -14.60
N SER A 262 -8.03 -11.22 -15.07
CA SER A 262 -6.88 -12.02 -15.46
C SER A 262 -6.48 -11.70 -16.91
N LEU A 263 -5.24 -11.30 -17.10
CA LEU A 263 -4.66 -10.92 -18.38
C LEU A 263 -3.62 -11.96 -18.79
N ASN A 264 -3.86 -12.60 -19.92
CA ASN A 264 -2.98 -13.63 -20.46
C ASN A 264 -2.54 -13.27 -21.88
N TRP A 265 -1.26 -13.45 -22.15
CA TRP A 265 -0.69 -13.27 -23.48
C TRP A 265 0.41 -14.29 -23.73
N GLN A 266 0.48 -14.82 -24.94
CA GLN A 266 1.52 -15.75 -25.37
C GLN A 266 2.28 -15.15 -26.55
N GLY A 267 3.59 -15.13 -26.42
CA GLY A 267 4.48 -14.56 -27.43
C GLY A 267 5.80 -14.07 -26.85
N ILE A 268 6.61 -13.45 -27.68
CA ILE A 268 7.93 -12.97 -27.34
C ILE A 268 7.83 -11.51 -26.94
N THR A 269 8.27 -11.18 -25.72
CA THR A 269 8.38 -9.80 -25.23
C THR A 269 9.71 -9.58 -24.52
N SER A 270 9.96 -8.35 -24.11
CA SER A 270 11.15 -7.96 -23.36
C SER A 270 10.78 -7.17 -22.10
N LYS A 271 11.67 -7.15 -21.12
CA LYS A 271 11.50 -6.34 -19.93
C LYS A 271 11.27 -4.86 -20.29
N ALA A 272 12.05 -4.32 -21.23
CA ALA A 272 11.94 -2.93 -21.65
C ALA A 272 10.58 -2.62 -22.30
N GLN A 273 10.04 -3.54 -23.09
CA GLN A 273 8.72 -3.39 -23.71
C GLN A 273 7.62 -3.38 -22.64
N LEU A 274 7.69 -4.28 -21.65
CA LEU A 274 6.75 -4.31 -20.54
C LEU A 274 6.84 -3.05 -19.67
N GLU A 275 8.05 -2.59 -19.33
CA GLU A 275 8.26 -1.36 -18.56
C GLU A 275 7.77 -0.09 -19.30
N SER A 276 7.70 -0.12 -20.61
CA SER A 276 7.13 0.97 -21.43
C SER A 276 5.60 0.88 -21.54
N LEU A 277 5.06 -0.32 -21.73
CA LEU A 277 3.63 -0.53 -21.98
C LEU A 277 2.77 -0.43 -20.70
N LEU A 278 3.21 -1.10 -19.63
CA LEU A 278 2.38 -1.28 -18.45
C LEU A 278 2.01 0.03 -17.73
N PRO A 279 2.87 1.07 -17.64
CA PRO A 279 2.46 2.35 -17.04
C PRO A 279 1.29 3.00 -17.77
N ALA A 280 1.27 2.97 -19.11
CA ALA A 280 0.16 3.50 -19.89
C ALA A 280 -1.12 2.66 -19.66
N LEU A 281 -1.01 1.33 -19.70
CA LEU A 281 -2.12 0.42 -19.42
C LEU A 281 -2.75 0.70 -18.04
N ILE A 282 -1.90 0.89 -17.02
CA ILE A 282 -2.34 1.19 -15.65
C ILE A 282 -3.12 2.51 -15.60
N ALA A 283 -2.57 3.54 -16.22
CA ALA A 283 -3.14 4.87 -16.17
C ALA A 283 -4.44 5.00 -17.00
N ASP A 284 -4.45 4.45 -18.21
CA ASP A 284 -5.58 4.55 -19.15
C ASP A 284 -6.82 3.80 -18.63
N HIS A 285 -6.62 2.71 -17.89
CA HIS A 285 -7.71 1.88 -17.35
C HIS A 285 -7.94 2.07 -15.85
N GLY A 286 -7.23 2.98 -15.20
CA GLY A 286 -7.36 3.22 -13.76
C GLY A 286 -7.06 1.98 -12.91
N LEU A 287 -6.06 1.17 -13.30
CA LEU A 287 -5.69 -0.02 -12.56
C LEU A 287 -5.08 0.37 -11.22
N LEU A 288 -5.70 -0.06 -10.16
CA LEU A 288 -5.24 0.19 -8.79
C LEU A 288 -4.03 -0.67 -8.45
N ARG A 289 -4.06 -1.90 -8.96
CA ARG A 289 -3.00 -2.86 -8.77
C ARG A 289 -2.82 -3.77 -9.97
N LEU A 290 -1.57 -4.13 -10.24
CA LEU A 290 -1.20 -5.12 -11.24
C LEU A 290 -0.18 -6.08 -10.62
N LYS A 291 -0.38 -7.39 -10.77
CA LYS A 291 0.53 -8.41 -10.26
C LYS A 291 0.60 -9.58 -11.23
N GLY A 292 1.77 -10.16 -11.37
CA GLY A 292 1.96 -11.38 -12.13
C GLY A 292 3.39 -11.59 -12.59
N ARG A 293 3.56 -12.31 -13.69
CA ARG A 293 4.86 -12.73 -14.18
C ARG A 293 4.91 -12.80 -15.70
N ALA A 294 6.11 -12.66 -16.22
CA ALA A 294 6.41 -12.89 -17.63
C ALA A 294 7.58 -13.89 -17.78
N TRP A 295 7.43 -14.81 -18.71
CA TRP A 295 8.50 -15.68 -19.15
C TRP A 295 9.12 -15.09 -20.41
N LEU A 296 10.37 -14.66 -20.30
CA LEU A 296 11.09 -13.98 -21.38
C LEU A 296 12.07 -14.90 -22.10
N PRO A 297 12.37 -14.67 -23.38
CA PRO A 297 13.31 -15.47 -24.13
C PRO A 297 14.68 -15.58 -23.44
N GLY A 298 15.21 -16.80 -23.38
CA GLY A 298 16.54 -17.05 -22.82
C GLY A 298 16.72 -16.83 -21.34
N LYS A 299 15.61 -16.60 -20.57
CA LYS A 299 15.66 -16.44 -19.12
C LYS A 299 15.22 -17.72 -18.43
N SER A 300 15.98 -18.17 -17.43
CA SER A 300 15.66 -19.36 -16.62
C SER A 300 14.62 -19.09 -15.53
N HIS A 301 14.44 -17.83 -15.15
CA HIS A 301 13.53 -17.42 -14.09
C HIS A 301 12.50 -16.43 -14.63
N PRO A 302 11.27 -16.42 -14.08
CA PRO A 302 10.24 -15.48 -14.49
C PRO A 302 10.61 -14.05 -14.08
N LEU A 303 10.20 -13.10 -14.91
CA LEU A 303 10.16 -11.69 -14.53
C LEU A 303 8.89 -11.48 -13.72
N GLN A 304 9.03 -11.17 -12.44
CA GLN A 304 7.92 -10.74 -11.59
C GLN A 304 7.56 -9.31 -11.94
N ILE A 305 6.27 -9.02 -11.95
CA ILE A 305 5.69 -7.71 -12.28
C ILE A 305 4.72 -7.36 -11.18
N GLN A 306 4.89 -6.20 -10.58
CA GLN A 306 3.95 -5.66 -9.60
C GLN A 306 3.82 -4.16 -9.77
N ALA A 307 2.59 -3.65 -9.63
CA ALA A 307 2.34 -2.22 -9.60
C ALA A 307 1.27 -1.85 -8.57
N VAL A 308 1.37 -0.64 -8.02
CA VAL A 308 0.34 0.08 -7.28
C VAL A 308 0.22 1.46 -7.90
N GLY A 309 -0.92 1.76 -8.49
CA GLY A 309 -1.05 2.95 -9.33
C GLY A 309 0.14 3.03 -10.30
N PRO A 310 0.78 4.19 -10.45
CA PRO A 310 1.89 4.38 -11.39
C PRO A 310 3.21 3.74 -10.98
N ARG A 311 3.33 3.23 -9.77
CA ARG A 311 4.56 2.57 -9.29
C ARG A 311 4.63 1.16 -9.82
N LEU A 312 5.44 0.95 -10.86
CA LEU A 312 5.73 -0.35 -11.46
C LEU A 312 7.10 -0.86 -11.03
N GLU A 313 7.18 -2.11 -10.59
CA GLU A 313 8.42 -2.83 -10.32
C GLU A 313 8.49 -4.15 -11.10
N CYS A 314 9.63 -4.39 -11.74
CA CYS A 314 9.92 -5.61 -12.48
C CYS A 314 11.28 -6.19 -12.07
N TRP A 315 11.31 -7.44 -11.61
CA TRP A 315 12.55 -8.13 -11.20
C TRP A 315 12.52 -9.61 -11.56
N PHE A 316 13.69 -10.19 -11.84
CA PHE A 316 13.79 -11.64 -12.02
C PHE A 316 13.83 -12.32 -10.64
N ASP A 317 12.95 -13.30 -10.45
CA ASP A 317 12.88 -14.06 -9.21
C ASP A 317 13.77 -15.32 -9.32
N SER A 318 15.00 -15.17 -8.86
CA SER A 318 15.98 -16.27 -8.84
C SER A 318 15.64 -17.41 -7.88
N ASN A 319 14.68 -17.20 -6.98
CA ASN A 319 14.21 -18.19 -5.99
C ASN A 319 12.95 -18.91 -6.44
N SER A 320 12.38 -18.51 -7.57
CA SER A 320 11.19 -19.16 -8.12
C SER A 320 11.46 -20.65 -8.35
N ARG A 321 10.62 -21.49 -7.78
CA ARG A 321 10.59 -22.94 -8.01
C ARG A 321 9.65 -23.34 -9.14
N LEU A 322 9.06 -22.35 -9.83
CA LEU A 322 8.16 -22.58 -10.93
C LEU A 322 8.92 -23.17 -12.11
N GLU A 323 8.40 -24.24 -12.66
CA GLU A 323 8.91 -24.77 -13.90
C GLU A 323 8.62 -23.80 -15.06
N ARG A 324 9.60 -23.64 -15.95
CA ARG A 324 9.43 -22.82 -17.14
C ARG A 324 8.41 -23.46 -18.07
N PRO A 325 7.36 -22.73 -18.50
CA PRO A 325 6.41 -23.24 -19.48
C PRO A 325 7.09 -23.44 -20.85
N SER A 326 6.45 -24.21 -21.71
CA SER A 326 6.95 -24.50 -23.07
C SER A 326 6.95 -23.29 -23.99
N SER A 327 6.16 -22.27 -23.68
CA SER A 327 6.05 -21.01 -24.44
C SER A 327 6.38 -19.80 -23.57
N ASP A 328 7.00 -18.79 -24.19
CA ASP A 328 7.13 -17.47 -23.58
C ASP A 328 5.77 -16.79 -23.51
N GLY A 329 5.58 -15.93 -22.51
CA GLY A 329 4.30 -15.25 -22.32
C GLY A 329 4.21 -14.49 -21.02
N LEU A 330 3.02 -14.00 -20.76
CA LEU A 330 2.70 -13.10 -19.66
C LEU A 330 1.39 -13.54 -18.99
N GLU A 331 1.39 -13.59 -17.69
CA GLU A 331 0.21 -13.84 -16.83
C GLU A 331 0.14 -12.72 -15.79
N LEU A 332 -0.89 -11.89 -15.85
CA LEU A 332 -1.13 -10.83 -14.89
C LEU A 332 -2.54 -10.87 -14.34
N VAL A 333 -2.70 -10.37 -13.13
CA VAL A 333 -3.98 -10.04 -12.51
C VAL A 333 -4.02 -8.54 -12.27
N ALA A 334 -5.04 -7.88 -12.79
CA ALA A 334 -5.31 -6.46 -12.59
C ALA A 334 -6.48 -6.29 -11.63
N LEU A 335 -6.37 -5.34 -10.69
CA LEU A 335 -7.44 -4.93 -9.79
C LEU A 335 -7.79 -3.47 -10.07
N GLY A 336 -9.08 -3.14 -10.04
CA GLY A 336 -9.55 -1.77 -10.21
C GLY A 336 -11.04 -1.63 -9.91
N LEU A 337 -11.58 -0.44 -10.11
CA LEU A 337 -13.01 -0.16 -9.97
C LEU A 337 -13.64 -0.14 -11.37
N SER A 338 -14.73 -0.88 -11.57
CA SER A 338 -15.49 -0.90 -12.82
C SER A 338 -14.61 -1.13 -14.06
N LEU A 339 -13.75 -2.18 -14.02
CA LEU A 339 -12.78 -2.46 -15.07
C LEU A 339 -13.45 -2.91 -16.38
N ASP A 340 -13.08 -2.28 -17.48
CA ASP A 340 -13.32 -2.82 -18.82
C ASP A 340 -12.29 -3.92 -19.16
N ALA A 341 -12.63 -5.16 -18.79
CA ALA A 341 -11.76 -6.31 -19.01
C ALA A 341 -11.33 -6.48 -20.47
N SER A 342 -12.23 -6.16 -21.41
CA SER A 342 -11.98 -6.29 -22.85
C SER A 342 -10.99 -5.22 -23.32
N GLY A 343 -11.19 -3.96 -22.93
CA GLY A 343 -10.30 -2.85 -23.28
C GLY A 343 -8.90 -3.03 -22.71
N VAL A 344 -8.78 -3.47 -21.45
CA VAL A 344 -7.48 -3.78 -20.84
C VAL A 344 -6.74 -4.88 -21.63
N GLN A 345 -7.44 -5.96 -21.97
CA GLN A 345 -6.86 -7.09 -22.71
C GLN A 345 -6.47 -6.71 -24.16
N GLU A 346 -7.28 -5.88 -24.83
CA GLU A 346 -6.99 -5.40 -26.19
C GLU A 346 -5.77 -4.49 -26.22
N GLN A 347 -5.67 -3.51 -25.30
CA GLN A 347 -4.52 -2.62 -25.20
C GLN A 347 -3.25 -3.40 -24.88
N LEU A 348 -3.30 -4.37 -23.95
CA LEU A 348 -2.17 -5.23 -23.64
C LEU A 348 -1.69 -5.98 -24.88
N LYS A 349 -2.60 -6.63 -25.60
CA LYS A 349 -2.28 -7.39 -26.83
C LYS A 349 -1.73 -6.49 -27.92
N GLY A 350 -2.35 -5.33 -28.14
CA GLY A 350 -1.92 -4.38 -29.15
C GLY A 350 -0.51 -3.80 -28.90
N GLY A 351 -0.14 -3.63 -27.62
CA GLY A 351 1.20 -3.15 -27.25
C GLY A 351 2.29 -4.24 -27.25
N LEU A 352 1.91 -5.52 -27.28
CA LEU A 352 2.83 -6.66 -27.30
C LEU A 352 2.95 -7.32 -28.70
N ALA A 353 2.02 -7.06 -29.60
CA ALA A 353 2.05 -7.52 -30.99
C ALA A 353 3.06 -6.68 -31.80
#